data_8a323a8516029716297551531e24cae9
#
_entry.id   8a323a8516029716297551531e24cae9
#
_cell.length_a   1.000
_cell.length_b   1.000
_cell.length_c   1.000
_cell.angle_alpha   90.00
_cell.angle_beta   90.00
_cell.angle_gamma   90.00
#
_symmetry.space_group_name_H-M   'P 1'
#
loop_
_entity.id
_entity.type
_entity.pdbx_description
1 polymer ?
#
loop_
_entity_poly.entity_id
_entity_poly.type
_entity_poly.pdbx_seq_one_letter_code
_entity_poly.pdbx_strand_id
1 'polypeptide(L)'
;MRILSSDFISKYFGKILNIHPSLLPKFPGLNTHQKAIESSEKIHGASVHFVTVKLDGGPVISKETVSIDPTDDVTTLAKKVLQKEHILYPKVIQWYTQKRLKLIDESTATLDGRVL
;
A
#
# COMPACT_ATOMS: atom_id res chain seq x y z
N MET A 1 -10.00 9.35 3.29
CA MET A 1 -9.74 8.60 2.03
C MET A 1 -10.96 8.68 1.13
N ARG A 2 -10.74 8.93 -0.13
CA ARG A 2 -11.81 9.02 -1.11
C ARG A 2 -11.95 7.67 -1.83
N ILE A 3 -13.17 7.13 -1.84
CA ILE A 3 -13.44 5.87 -2.54
C ILE A 3 -13.77 6.19 -4.00
N LEU A 4 -13.02 5.58 -4.92
CA LEU A 4 -13.25 5.75 -6.35
C LEU A 4 -14.39 4.85 -6.81
N SER A 5 -15.16 5.29 -7.80
CA SER A 5 -16.21 4.47 -8.38
C SER A 5 -15.63 3.30 -9.18
N SER A 6 -16.39 2.20 -9.26
CA SER A 6 -15.97 1.04 -10.05
C SER A 6 -15.83 1.38 -11.54
N ASP A 7 -16.65 2.27 -12.08
CA ASP A 7 -16.54 2.72 -13.46
C ASP A 7 -15.22 3.44 -13.72
N PHE A 8 -14.82 4.34 -12.80
CA PHE A 8 -13.55 5.05 -12.89
C PHE A 8 -12.38 4.07 -12.84
N ILE A 9 -12.41 3.14 -11.90
CA ILE A 9 -11.34 2.14 -11.72
C ILE A 9 -11.23 1.25 -12.96
N SER A 10 -12.36 0.79 -13.51
CA SER A 10 -12.36 -0.05 -14.71
C SER A 10 -11.77 0.68 -15.91
N LYS A 11 -12.09 1.97 -16.07
CA LYS A 11 -11.59 2.80 -17.16
C LYS A 11 -10.07 2.96 -17.11
N TYR A 12 -9.50 3.05 -15.92
CA TYR A 12 -8.06 3.25 -15.71
C TYR A 12 -7.37 2.02 -15.13
N PHE A 13 -7.89 0.84 -15.43
CA PHE A 13 -7.34 -0.42 -14.94
C PHE A 13 -5.84 -0.52 -15.24
N GLY A 14 -5.05 -0.84 -14.21
CA GLY A 14 -3.59 -0.93 -14.31
C GLY A 14 -2.87 0.42 -14.34
N LYS A 15 -3.59 1.53 -14.19
CA LYS A 15 -3.03 2.89 -14.23
C LYS A 15 -3.21 3.66 -12.93
N ILE A 16 -3.77 3.05 -11.89
CA ILE A 16 -3.99 3.70 -10.60
C ILE A 16 -3.18 2.96 -9.55
N LEU A 17 -2.30 3.71 -8.89
CA LEU A 17 -1.50 3.24 -7.76
C LEU A 17 -1.97 3.94 -6.49
N ASN A 18 -1.90 3.24 -5.38
CA ASN A 18 -2.19 3.81 -4.07
C ASN A 18 -1.16 3.35 -3.05
N ILE A 19 -0.87 4.23 -2.11
CA ILE A 19 -0.08 3.86 -0.94
C ILE A 19 -1.01 3.76 0.26
N HIS A 20 -0.94 2.65 0.97
CA HIS A 20 -1.78 2.37 2.13
C HIS A 20 -0.90 2.25 3.38
N PRO A 21 -1.25 2.95 4.48
CA PRO A 21 -0.39 2.98 5.66
C PRO A 21 -0.56 1.74 6.54
N SER A 22 -0.40 0.56 5.97
CA SER A 22 -0.32 -0.71 6.69
C SER A 22 0.43 -1.73 5.84
N LEU A 23 0.78 -2.85 6.46
CA LEU A 23 1.34 -4.01 5.75
C LEU A 23 0.18 -4.87 5.24
N LEU A 24 -0.40 -4.50 4.09
CA LEU A 24 -1.52 -5.24 3.51
C LEU A 24 -1.18 -6.74 3.36
N PRO A 25 -2.11 -7.66 3.59
CA PRO A 25 -3.56 -7.44 3.75
C PRO A 25 -4.02 -7.03 5.16
N LYS A 26 -3.10 -6.78 6.08
CA LYS A 26 -3.47 -6.31 7.43
C LYS A 26 -4.01 -4.90 7.39
N PHE A 27 -5.04 -4.64 8.16
CA PHE A 27 -5.61 -3.32 8.39
C PHE A 27 -5.99 -2.58 7.10
N PRO A 28 -6.86 -3.16 6.24
CA PRO A 28 -7.43 -2.39 5.15
C PRO A 28 -8.34 -1.28 5.71
N GLY A 29 -8.59 -0.25 4.90
CA GLY A 29 -9.46 0.85 5.31
C GLY A 29 -8.76 1.91 6.13
N LEU A 30 -9.48 2.49 7.11
CA LEU A 30 -9.04 3.65 7.87
C LEU A 30 -8.47 3.26 9.24
N ASN A 31 -7.82 4.25 9.89
CA ASN A 31 -7.31 4.13 11.27
C ASN A 31 -6.30 3.00 11.46
N THR A 32 -5.43 2.79 10.49
CA THR A 32 -4.48 1.69 10.48
C THR A 32 -3.50 1.75 11.64
N HIS A 33 -3.00 2.94 11.99
CA HIS A 33 -2.04 3.10 13.07
C HIS A 33 -2.66 2.75 14.42
N GLN A 34 -3.89 3.21 14.66
CA GLN A 34 -4.63 2.87 15.88
C GLN A 34 -4.87 1.36 15.97
N LYS A 35 -5.29 0.75 14.88
CA LYS A 35 -5.53 -0.70 14.81
C LYS A 35 -4.24 -1.49 15.05
N ALA A 36 -3.13 -1.03 14.50
CA ALA A 36 -1.84 -1.69 14.70
C ALA A 36 -1.41 -1.65 16.15
N ILE A 37 -1.56 -0.52 16.83
CA ILE A 37 -1.24 -0.38 18.24
C ILE A 37 -2.13 -1.28 19.09
N GLU A 38 -3.43 -1.31 18.82
CA GLU A 38 -4.40 -2.12 19.58
C GLU A 38 -4.23 -3.62 19.36
N SER A 39 -3.66 -4.02 18.22
CA SER A 39 -3.53 -5.43 17.83
C SER A 39 -2.37 -6.16 18.49
N SER A 40 -1.52 -5.47 19.23
CA SER A 40 -0.28 -6.01 19.80
C SER A 40 0.73 -6.47 18.75
N GLU A 41 0.61 -6.01 17.52
CA GLU A 41 1.61 -6.28 16.50
C GLU A 41 2.94 -5.59 16.82
N LYS A 42 4.04 -6.21 16.44
CA LYS A 42 5.38 -5.65 16.69
C LYS A 42 5.92 -4.86 15.49
N ILE A 43 5.32 -5.07 14.33
CA ILE A 43 5.70 -4.35 13.11
C ILE A 43 4.47 -3.76 12.45
N HIS A 44 4.69 -2.69 11.74
CA HIS A 44 3.69 -1.98 10.95
C HIS A 44 4.40 -1.41 9.72
N GLY A 45 3.72 -0.65 8.89
CA GLY A 45 4.39 -0.04 7.75
C GLY A 45 3.44 0.47 6.71
N ALA A 46 3.89 0.45 5.48
CA ALA A 46 3.14 0.91 4.33
C ALA A 46 3.25 -0.07 3.17
N SER A 47 2.24 -0.07 2.32
CA SER A 47 2.18 -0.89 1.11
C SER A 47 1.77 -0.02 -0.07
N VAL A 48 2.39 -0.23 -1.22
CA VAL A 48 1.91 0.34 -2.48
C VAL A 48 1.27 -0.79 -3.28
N HIS A 49 0.09 -0.54 -3.80
CA HIS A 49 -0.66 -1.53 -4.56
C HIS A 49 -1.34 -0.90 -5.77
N PHE A 50 -1.68 -1.73 -6.75
CA PHE A 50 -2.59 -1.32 -7.80
C PHE A 50 -4.00 -1.19 -7.24
N VAL A 51 -4.73 -0.18 -7.70
CA VAL A 51 -6.13 0.01 -7.31
C VAL A 51 -7.00 -0.82 -8.25
N THR A 52 -7.84 -1.65 -7.64
CA THR A 52 -8.87 -2.43 -8.31
C THR A 52 -10.22 -2.11 -7.68
N VAL A 53 -11.30 -2.72 -8.15
CA VAL A 53 -12.64 -2.48 -7.58
C VAL A 53 -12.76 -2.95 -6.14
N LYS A 54 -11.85 -3.80 -5.68
CA LYS A 54 -11.80 -4.28 -4.29
C LYS A 54 -11.04 -3.28 -3.43
N LEU A 55 -11.64 -2.77 -2.37
CA LEU A 55 -11.01 -1.79 -1.46
C LEU A 55 -9.73 -2.37 -0.85
N ASP A 56 -8.61 -1.68 -1.08
CA ASP A 56 -7.27 -2.08 -0.61
C ASP A 56 -6.92 -3.53 -0.94
N GLY A 57 -7.60 -4.12 -1.92
CA GLY A 57 -7.46 -5.53 -2.27
C GLY A 57 -6.73 -5.80 -3.57
N GLY A 58 -6.28 -4.77 -4.27
CA GLY A 58 -5.47 -4.93 -5.46
C GLY A 58 -4.09 -5.50 -5.15
N PRO A 59 -3.35 -6.02 -6.16
CA PRO A 59 -2.05 -6.64 -5.93
C PRO A 59 -1.06 -5.68 -5.29
N VAL A 60 -0.42 -6.10 -4.20
CA VAL A 60 0.62 -5.34 -3.52
C VAL A 60 1.90 -5.41 -4.34
N ILE A 61 2.51 -4.26 -4.58
CA ILE A 61 3.72 -4.13 -5.38
C ILE A 61 4.96 -4.20 -4.49
N SER A 62 4.97 -3.41 -3.41
CA SER A 62 6.10 -3.34 -2.49
C SER A 62 5.64 -2.85 -1.12
N LYS A 63 6.39 -3.18 -0.08
CA LYS A 63 6.11 -2.80 1.30
C LYS A 63 7.37 -2.28 1.96
N GLU A 64 7.20 -1.41 2.95
CA GLU A 64 8.25 -1.00 3.88
C GLU A 64 7.77 -1.15 5.31
N THR A 65 8.63 -1.62 6.20
CA THR A 65 8.26 -1.92 7.58
C THR A 65 8.89 -0.94 8.57
N VAL A 66 8.19 -0.75 9.67
CA VAL A 66 8.71 -0.06 10.86
C VAL A 66 8.42 -0.93 12.09
N SER A 67 9.24 -0.80 13.12
CA SER A 67 8.95 -1.44 14.40
C SER A 67 8.00 -0.58 15.23
N ILE A 68 7.11 -1.22 15.98
CA ILE A 68 6.24 -0.55 16.94
C ILE A 68 6.89 -0.69 18.30
N ASP A 69 7.34 0.43 18.87
CA ASP A 69 7.91 0.44 20.21
C ASP A 69 6.81 0.54 21.26
N PRO A 70 7.03 0.02 22.49
CA PRO A 70 6.00 0.10 23.54
C PRO A 70 5.59 1.53 23.88
N THR A 71 6.45 2.52 23.57
CA THR A 71 6.17 3.93 23.83
C THR A 71 5.49 4.64 22.65
N ASP A 72 5.31 3.97 21.52
CA ASP A 72 4.65 4.57 20.37
C ASP A 72 3.16 4.81 20.63
N ASP A 73 2.70 5.97 20.21
CA ASP A 73 1.28 6.28 20.07
C ASP A 73 0.94 6.41 18.57
N VAL A 74 -0.30 6.76 18.27
CA VAL A 74 -0.75 6.93 16.88
C VAL A 74 0.10 7.97 16.15
N THR A 75 0.42 9.07 16.82
CA THR A 75 1.18 10.18 16.22
C THR A 75 2.62 9.78 15.88
N THR A 76 3.33 9.14 16.81
CA THR A 76 4.71 8.73 16.59
C THR A 76 4.81 7.60 15.56
N LEU A 77 3.88 6.66 15.61
CA LEU A 77 3.83 5.57 14.63
C LEU A 77 3.55 6.11 13.22
N ALA A 78 2.59 7.04 13.10
CA ALA A 78 2.27 7.66 11.83
C ALA A 78 3.48 8.36 11.20
N LYS A 79 4.29 9.04 12.02
CA LYS A 79 5.53 9.68 11.53
C LYS A 79 6.54 8.67 11.01
N LYS A 80 6.73 7.55 11.70
CA LYS A 80 7.62 6.48 11.24
C LYS A 80 7.15 5.91 9.90
N VAL A 81 5.87 5.65 9.76
CA VAL A 81 5.30 5.12 8.53
C VAL A 81 5.44 6.13 7.40
N LEU A 82 5.17 7.42 7.65
CA LEU A 82 5.28 8.47 6.65
C LEU A 82 6.70 8.56 6.06
N GLN A 83 7.73 8.41 6.89
CA GLN A 83 9.11 8.39 6.40
C GLN A 83 9.34 7.25 5.42
N LYS A 84 8.77 6.08 5.70
CA LYS A 84 8.86 4.92 4.79
C LYS A 84 8.04 5.12 3.53
N GLU A 85 6.88 5.76 3.62
CA GLU A 85 6.06 6.10 2.45
C GLU A 85 6.84 7.00 1.48
N HIS A 86 7.59 7.96 2.00
CA HIS A 86 8.39 8.90 1.19
C HIS A 86 9.54 8.21 0.45
N ILE A 87 9.96 7.03 0.89
CA ILE A 87 10.96 6.22 0.20
C ILE A 87 10.27 5.26 -0.78
N LEU A 88 9.19 4.64 -0.33
CA LEU A 88 8.52 3.56 -1.05
C LEU A 88 7.78 4.04 -2.29
N TYR A 89 7.02 5.12 -2.17
CA TYR A 89 6.15 5.56 -3.25
C TYR A 89 6.92 6.04 -4.47
N PRO A 90 7.93 6.92 -4.34
CA PRO A 90 8.74 7.32 -5.50
C PRO A 90 9.42 6.15 -6.20
N LYS A 91 9.88 5.16 -5.44
CA LYS A 91 10.50 3.95 -6.00
C LYS A 91 9.53 3.19 -6.91
N VAL A 92 8.29 2.98 -6.44
CA VAL A 92 7.28 2.26 -7.21
C VAL A 92 6.84 3.07 -8.44
N ILE A 93 6.67 4.38 -8.29
CA ILE A 93 6.33 5.27 -9.41
C ILE A 93 7.41 5.19 -10.48
N GLN A 94 8.68 5.15 -10.09
CA GLN A 94 9.78 5.01 -11.03
C GLN A 94 9.68 3.70 -11.81
N TRP A 95 9.41 2.58 -11.14
CA TRP A 95 9.21 1.29 -11.81
C TRP A 95 8.07 1.37 -12.82
N TYR A 96 6.98 2.03 -12.45
CA TYR A 96 5.82 2.18 -13.34
C TYR A 96 6.17 3.02 -14.57
N THR A 97 6.83 4.16 -14.39
CA THR A 97 7.20 5.04 -15.51
C THR A 97 8.26 4.39 -16.42
N GLN A 98 9.08 3.50 -15.89
CA GLN A 98 10.03 2.71 -16.66
C GLN A 98 9.37 1.51 -17.38
N LYS A 99 8.06 1.36 -17.27
CA LYS A 99 7.29 0.26 -17.86
C LYS A 99 7.71 -1.13 -17.37
N ARG A 100 8.29 -1.20 -16.19
CA ARG A 100 8.71 -2.45 -15.55
C ARG A 100 7.58 -3.11 -14.77
N LEU A 101 6.58 -2.34 -14.38
CA LEU A 101 5.48 -2.75 -13.51
C LEU A 101 4.20 -2.83 -14.32
N LYS A 102 3.50 -3.97 -14.25
CA LYS A 102 2.26 -4.20 -15.00
C LYS A 102 1.22 -4.90 -14.14
N LEU A 103 -0.03 -4.47 -14.29
CA LEU A 103 -1.17 -5.17 -13.73
C LEU A 103 -1.72 -6.13 -14.81
N ILE A 104 -1.74 -7.41 -14.49
CA ILE A 104 -2.19 -8.45 -15.43
C ILE A 104 -3.68 -8.70 -15.29
N ASP A 105 -4.15 -8.84 -14.05
CA ASP A 105 -5.57 -8.98 -13.69
C ASP A 105 -5.79 -8.39 -12.30
N GLU A 106 -6.99 -8.52 -11.75
CA GLU A 106 -7.34 -7.91 -10.46
C GLU A 106 -6.53 -8.42 -9.26
N SER A 107 -5.86 -9.56 -9.41
CA SER A 107 -5.11 -10.18 -8.32
C SER A 107 -3.63 -10.40 -8.66
N THR A 108 -3.19 -10.09 -9.86
CA THR A 108 -1.84 -10.41 -10.33
C THR A 108 -1.15 -9.19 -10.91
N ALA A 109 0.01 -8.86 -10.39
CA ALA A 109 0.90 -7.83 -10.94
C ALA A 109 2.29 -8.43 -11.16
N THR A 110 3.04 -7.83 -12.08
CA THR A 110 4.40 -8.26 -12.37
C THR A 110 5.38 -7.10 -12.30
N LEU A 111 6.62 -7.39 -11.92
CA LEU A 111 7.75 -6.49 -12.00
C LEU A 111 8.82 -7.18 -12.85
N ASP A 112 9.23 -6.53 -13.93
CA ASP A 112 10.19 -7.09 -14.89
C ASP A 112 9.74 -8.48 -15.41
N GLY A 113 8.43 -8.66 -15.57
CA GLY A 113 7.84 -9.92 -16.05
C GLY A 113 7.67 -11.01 -15.00
N ARG A 114 8.07 -10.76 -13.76
CA ARG A 114 7.94 -11.73 -12.66
C ARG A 114 6.74 -11.38 -11.78
N VAL A 115 5.95 -12.39 -11.43
CA VAL A 115 4.78 -12.22 -10.57
C VAL A 115 5.23 -11.78 -9.17
N LEU A 116 4.57 -10.73 -8.69
CA LEU A 116 4.82 -10.17 -7.35
C LEU A 116 4.08 -10.94 -6.27
#